data_179bfcb1dba61de9528aaa526f78d851
#
_entry.id   179bfcb1dba61de9528aaa526f78d851
#
_cell.length_a   1.000
_cell.length_b   1.000
_cell.length_c   1.000
_cell.angle_alpha   90.00
_cell.angle_beta   90.00
_cell.angle_gamma   90.00
#
_symmetry.space_group_name_H-M   'P 1'
#
loop_
_entity.id
_entity.type
_entity.pdbx_description
1 polymer ?
#
loop_
_entity_poly.entity_id
_entity_poly.type
_entity_poly.pdbx_seq_one_letter_code
_entity_poly.pdbx_strand_id
1 'polypeptide(L)'
;IGGPTWQNAGLCRTMLKYGRELEKVTGYGNVTDTLYWAAERMEESLFGHPRLRSELINFIIHLLHIIECDTGHDLSSTDHFMEKLARVDRNIQYADSGKLDLIEQEGHMKDDPVEWTARFEEVIDDAEREALSHLKDTPRSMGFCHAYWSRLSDALSDRGIDWRSPALMNPRCMFD
;
A
#
# COMPACT_ATOMS: atom_id res chain seq x y z
N ILE A 1 -15.27 -5.41 0.84
CA ILE A 1 -14.30 -5.62 -0.24
C ILE A 1 -14.14 -4.28 -0.91
N GLY A 2 -12.95 -3.69 -0.78
CA GLY A 2 -12.65 -2.34 -1.22
C GLY A 2 -12.81 -2.13 -2.73
N GLY A 3 -12.89 -0.87 -3.13
CA GLY A 3 -12.86 -0.47 -4.53
C GLY A 3 -11.53 -0.83 -5.19
N PRO A 4 -11.36 -0.53 -6.47
CA PRO A 4 -10.13 -0.84 -7.19
C PRO A 4 -8.94 -0.14 -6.54
N THR A 5 -7.90 -0.89 -6.21
CA THR A 5 -6.73 -0.44 -5.45
C THR A 5 -5.94 0.67 -6.15
N TRP A 6 -5.91 0.71 -7.49
CA TRP A 6 -5.29 1.79 -8.26
C TRP A 6 -5.83 3.19 -7.95
N GLN A 7 -7.08 3.32 -7.51
CA GLN A 7 -7.64 4.61 -7.08
C GLN A 7 -7.05 5.08 -5.75
N ASN A 8 -6.69 4.15 -4.88
CA ASN A 8 -6.18 4.46 -3.55
C ASN A 8 -4.82 5.16 -3.60
N ALA A 9 -3.94 4.76 -4.52
CA ALA A 9 -2.66 5.42 -4.70
C ALA A 9 -2.82 6.89 -5.13
N GLY A 10 -3.73 7.17 -6.08
CA GLY A 10 -4.05 8.54 -6.51
C GLY A 10 -4.65 9.39 -5.39
N LEU A 11 -5.56 8.81 -4.60
CA LEU A 11 -6.16 9.48 -3.44
C LEU A 11 -5.12 9.75 -2.35
N CYS A 12 -4.21 8.81 -2.09
CA CYS A 12 -3.13 8.97 -1.13
C CYS A 12 -2.19 10.11 -1.51
N ARG A 13 -1.72 10.17 -2.76
CA ARG A 13 -0.89 11.28 -3.25
C ARG A 13 -1.60 12.63 -3.10
N THR A 14 -2.91 12.66 -3.37
CA THR A 14 -3.73 13.86 -3.22
C THR A 14 -3.84 14.28 -1.75
N MET A 15 -4.09 13.33 -0.85
CA MET A 15 -4.17 13.59 0.59
C MET A 15 -2.83 14.09 1.15
N LEU A 16 -1.71 13.44 0.80
CA LEU A 16 -0.38 13.87 1.21
C LEU A 16 -0.05 15.29 0.74
N LYS A 17 -0.39 15.61 -0.52
CA LYS A 17 -0.20 16.96 -1.06
C LYS A 17 -0.98 18.01 -0.26
N TYR A 18 -2.27 17.82 -0.11
CA TYR A 18 -3.12 18.81 0.56
C TYR A 18 -2.93 18.82 2.08
N GLY A 19 -2.60 17.69 2.71
CA GLY A 19 -2.24 17.65 4.13
C GLY A 19 -1.02 18.51 4.42
N ARG A 20 0.03 18.40 3.61
CA ARG A 20 1.23 19.24 3.73
C ARG A 20 0.98 20.72 3.43
N GLU A 21 0.09 21.04 2.49
CA GLU A 21 -0.29 22.43 2.21
C GLU A 21 -1.10 23.03 3.37
N LEU A 22 -1.99 22.23 3.98
CA LEU A 22 -2.77 22.65 5.14
C LEU A 22 -1.86 23.03 6.32
N GLU A 23 -0.84 22.23 6.59
CA GLU A 23 0.16 22.52 7.63
C GLU A 23 0.82 23.89 7.45
N LYS A 24 1.22 24.22 6.22
CA LYS A 24 1.89 25.50 5.90
C LYS A 24 0.99 26.72 6.13
N VAL A 25 -0.32 26.57 5.96
CA VAL A 25 -1.27 27.69 6.02
C VAL A 25 -1.78 27.95 7.44
N THR A 26 -2.16 26.91 8.17
CA THR A 26 -2.89 27.04 9.45
C THR A 26 -2.30 26.21 10.58
N GLY A 27 -1.26 25.40 10.32
CA GLY A 27 -1.01 24.21 11.14
C GLY A 27 -2.20 23.25 11.03
N TYR A 28 -2.13 22.13 11.66
CA TYR A 28 -3.24 21.15 11.54
C TYR A 28 -4.41 21.46 12.49
N GLY A 29 -4.14 22.13 13.61
CA GLY A 29 -5.16 22.47 14.61
C GLY A 29 -6.01 21.25 14.99
N ASN A 30 -7.32 21.46 15.04
CA ASN A 30 -8.32 20.42 15.38
C ASN A 30 -8.63 19.43 14.24
N VAL A 31 -7.94 19.47 13.11
CA VAL A 31 -8.08 18.50 12.01
C VAL A 31 -7.01 17.39 12.04
N THR A 32 -6.03 17.47 12.94
CA THR A 32 -4.91 16.52 13.07
C THR A 32 -5.40 15.09 13.23
N ASP A 33 -6.33 14.85 14.17
CA ASP A 33 -6.92 13.53 14.43
C ASP A 33 -7.63 12.98 13.19
N THR A 34 -8.38 13.84 12.49
CA THR A 34 -9.09 13.43 11.27
C THR A 34 -8.13 13.02 10.17
N LEU A 35 -7.03 13.76 10.00
CA LEU A 35 -5.98 13.44 9.03
C LEU A 35 -5.26 12.14 9.41
N TYR A 36 -4.95 11.95 10.69
CA TYR A 36 -4.34 10.72 11.19
C TYR A 36 -5.21 9.49 10.87
N TRP A 37 -6.50 9.51 11.27
CA TRP A 37 -7.42 8.41 10.99
C TRP A 37 -7.60 8.12 9.50
N ALA A 38 -7.65 9.16 8.68
CA ALA A 38 -7.74 9.00 7.23
C ALA A 38 -6.46 8.37 6.66
N ALA A 39 -5.28 8.82 7.12
CA ALA A 39 -3.99 8.32 6.67
C ALA A 39 -3.77 6.86 7.08
N GLU A 40 -4.10 6.49 8.33
CA GLU A 40 -4.00 5.14 8.85
C GLU A 40 -4.85 4.16 8.03
N ARG A 41 -6.12 4.48 7.77
CA ARG A 41 -6.98 3.64 6.93
C ARG A 41 -6.50 3.53 5.49
N MET A 42 -5.89 4.57 4.97
CA MET A 42 -5.35 4.57 3.61
C MET A 42 -4.09 3.70 3.51
N GLU A 43 -3.26 3.66 4.55
CA GLU A 43 -2.05 2.86 4.60
C GLU A 43 -2.35 1.37 4.39
N GLU A 44 -3.38 0.84 5.04
CA GLU A 44 -3.82 -0.55 4.89
C GLU A 44 -4.32 -0.90 3.48
N SER A 45 -4.65 0.09 2.68
CA SER A 45 -5.22 -0.07 1.33
C SER A 45 -4.23 0.16 0.19
N LEU A 46 -2.94 0.45 0.50
CA LEU A 46 -1.89 0.71 -0.49
C LEU A 46 -1.18 -0.58 -0.91
N PHE A 47 -1.88 -1.41 -1.70
CA PHE A 47 -1.26 -2.57 -2.31
C PHE A 47 -0.32 -2.18 -3.45
N GLY A 48 0.86 -2.82 -3.53
CA GLY A 48 1.80 -2.63 -4.65
C GLY A 48 2.49 -1.27 -4.72
N HIS A 49 2.36 -0.44 -3.68
CA HIS A 49 2.95 0.90 -3.61
C HIS A 49 3.84 1.11 -2.38
N PRO A 50 4.92 0.34 -2.22
CA PRO A 50 5.74 0.38 -1.01
C PRO A 50 6.39 1.74 -0.74
N ARG A 51 6.82 2.49 -1.77
CA ARG A 51 7.44 3.80 -1.61
C ARG A 51 6.42 4.86 -1.20
N LEU A 52 5.23 4.82 -1.83
CA LEU A 52 4.13 5.68 -1.42
C LEU A 52 3.65 5.35 0.00
N ARG A 53 3.66 4.07 0.37
CA ARG A 53 3.36 3.59 1.73
C ARG A 53 4.37 4.13 2.75
N SER A 54 5.68 4.07 2.45
CA SER A 54 6.73 4.67 3.28
C SER A 54 6.48 6.17 3.49
N GLU A 55 6.18 6.91 2.41
CA GLU A 55 5.87 8.34 2.48
C GLU A 55 4.64 8.63 3.35
N LEU A 56 3.60 7.81 3.24
CA LEU A 56 2.38 7.93 4.06
C LEU A 56 2.64 7.62 5.53
N ILE A 57 3.42 6.58 5.85
CA ILE A 57 3.78 6.25 7.23
C ILE A 57 4.60 7.38 7.86
N ASN A 58 5.54 7.98 7.12
CA ASN A 58 6.25 9.16 7.59
C ASN A 58 5.28 10.32 7.92
N PHE A 59 4.26 10.52 7.10
CA PHE A 59 3.23 11.54 7.37
C PHE A 59 2.40 11.19 8.62
N ILE A 60 2.03 9.93 8.81
CA ILE A 60 1.33 9.44 10.02
C ILE A 60 2.16 9.71 11.27
N ILE A 61 3.45 9.37 11.27
CA ILE A 61 4.37 9.63 12.40
C ILE A 61 4.45 11.13 12.71
N HIS A 62 4.51 11.96 11.68
CA HIS A 62 4.51 13.42 11.85
C HIS A 62 3.23 13.92 12.53
N LEU A 63 2.05 13.42 12.12
CA LEU A 63 0.77 13.78 12.76
C LEU A 63 0.71 13.29 14.20
N LEU A 64 1.19 12.08 14.48
CA LEU A 64 1.25 11.52 15.84
C LEU A 64 2.12 12.37 16.76
N HIS A 65 3.29 12.83 16.32
CA HIS A 65 4.13 13.73 17.11
C HIS A 65 3.45 15.08 17.41
N ILE A 66 2.63 15.60 16.49
CA ILE A 66 1.84 16.79 16.77
C ILE A 66 0.81 16.50 17.86
N ILE A 67 0.10 15.38 17.79
CA ILE A 67 -0.87 14.97 18.81
C ILE A 67 -0.20 14.77 20.17
N GLU A 68 0.97 14.13 20.21
CA GLU A 68 1.77 13.98 21.43
C GLU A 68 2.18 15.32 22.04
N CYS A 69 2.63 16.26 21.21
CA CYS A 69 2.96 17.61 21.67
C CYS A 69 1.74 18.36 22.24
N ASP A 70 0.59 18.23 21.59
CA ASP A 70 -0.63 18.92 22.00
C ASP A 70 -1.26 18.31 23.27
N THR A 71 -1.16 17.00 23.42
CA THR A 71 -1.76 16.26 24.56
C THR A 71 -0.81 16.10 25.75
N GLY A 72 0.50 16.17 25.50
CA GLY A 72 1.55 15.89 26.49
C GLY A 72 1.69 14.42 26.85
N HIS A 73 1.18 13.51 26.02
CA HIS A 73 1.22 12.06 26.22
C HIS A 73 1.90 11.38 25.06
N ASP A 74 2.83 10.46 25.38
CA ASP A 74 3.43 9.57 24.38
C ASP A 74 2.40 8.53 23.91
N LEU A 75 2.34 8.27 22.63
CA LEU A 75 1.43 7.31 22.01
C LEU A 75 2.18 6.04 21.57
N SER A 76 1.72 4.88 22.04
CA SER A 76 2.27 3.59 21.57
C SER A 76 2.11 3.37 20.07
N SER A 77 1.19 4.09 19.43
CA SER A 77 1.01 4.09 17.98
C SER A 77 2.21 4.67 17.25
N THR A 78 2.90 5.66 17.82
CA THR A 78 4.11 6.27 17.24
C THR A 78 5.22 5.23 17.11
N ASP A 79 5.52 4.49 18.17
CA ASP A 79 6.52 3.42 18.15
C ASP A 79 6.16 2.33 17.12
N HIS A 80 4.89 1.92 17.09
CA HIS A 80 4.39 0.95 16.11
C HIS A 80 4.65 1.40 14.67
N PHE A 81 4.31 2.64 14.32
CA PHE A 81 4.53 3.15 12.97
C PHE A 81 6.01 3.38 12.66
N MET A 82 6.85 3.73 13.63
CA MET A 82 8.30 3.81 13.45
C MET A 82 8.91 2.43 13.12
N GLU A 83 8.52 1.38 13.83
CA GLU A 83 8.96 0.01 13.53
C GLU A 83 8.48 -0.46 12.15
N LYS A 84 7.22 -0.16 11.81
CA LYS A 84 6.63 -0.45 10.51
C LYS A 84 7.37 0.26 9.38
N LEU A 85 7.68 1.55 9.54
CA LEU A 85 8.47 2.32 8.59
C LEU A 85 9.85 1.70 8.37
N ALA A 86 10.56 1.38 9.46
CA ALA A 86 11.88 0.79 9.37
C ALA A 86 11.89 -0.54 8.61
N ARG A 87 10.83 -1.36 8.74
CA ARG A 87 10.67 -2.61 7.98
C ARG A 87 10.36 -2.31 6.50
N VAL A 88 9.43 -1.41 6.21
CA VAL A 88 9.08 -1.02 4.84
C VAL A 88 10.32 -0.50 4.10
N ASP A 89 11.07 0.40 4.72
CA ASP A 89 12.28 0.98 4.12
C ASP A 89 13.38 -0.07 3.89
N ARG A 90 13.57 -1.03 4.81
CA ARG A 90 14.49 -2.16 4.59
C ARG A 90 14.08 -3.01 3.39
N ASN A 91 12.79 -3.34 3.27
CA ASN A 91 12.27 -4.11 2.16
C ASN A 91 12.46 -3.38 0.81
N ILE A 92 12.23 -2.06 0.78
CA ILE A 92 12.52 -1.23 -0.39
C ILE A 92 14.01 -1.29 -0.75
N GLN A 93 14.92 -1.17 0.24
CA GLN A 93 16.36 -1.25 0.02
C GLN A 93 16.78 -2.63 -0.51
N TYR A 94 16.19 -3.71 0.00
CA TYR A 94 16.45 -5.06 -0.50
C TYR A 94 15.99 -5.20 -1.96
N ALA A 95 14.78 -4.72 -2.28
CA ALA A 95 14.25 -4.75 -3.64
C ALA A 95 15.12 -3.94 -4.62
N ASP A 96 15.52 -2.72 -4.24
CA ASP A 96 16.35 -1.83 -5.06
C ASP A 96 17.78 -2.40 -5.26
N SER A 97 18.24 -3.24 -4.32
CA SER A 97 19.53 -3.95 -4.40
C SER A 97 19.43 -5.30 -5.11
N GLY A 98 18.25 -5.71 -5.59
CA GLY A 98 18.00 -7.01 -6.21
C GLY A 98 18.01 -8.20 -5.25
N LYS A 99 17.93 -7.96 -3.93
CA LYS A 99 17.94 -8.97 -2.88
C LYS A 99 16.53 -9.37 -2.46
N LEU A 100 15.75 -9.85 -3.41
CA LEU A 100 14.33 -10.17 -3.19
C LEU A 100 14.10 -11.30 -2.17
N ASP A 101 15.08 -12.17 -1.98
CA ASP A 101 15.08 -13.24 -1.00
C ASP A 101 15.18 -12.77 0.46
N LEU A 102 15.61 -11.52 0.69
CA LEU A 102 15.71 -10.93 2.02
C LEU A 102 14.46 -10.13 2.43
N ILE A 103 13.47 -10.00 1.56
CA ILE A 103 12.25 -9.24 1.85
C ILE A 103 11.46 -9.92 2.98
N GLU A 104 11.23 -9.15 4.03
CA GLU A 104 10.45 -9.56 5.20
C GLU A 104 8.96 -9.58 4.84
N GLN A 105 8.31 -10.73 5.04
CA GLN A 105 6.86 -10.88 4.81
C GLN A 105 6.05 -10.26 5.95
N GLU A 106 4.93 -9.65 5.63
CA GLU A 106 3.97 -9.12 6.60
C GLU A 106 2.80 -10.09 6.78
N GLY A 107 2.44 -10.38 8.04
CA GLY A 107 1.28 -11.20 8.36
C GLY A 107 1.45 -12.69 8.05
N HIS A 108 0.31 -13.36 7.82
CA HIS A 108 0.26 -14.82 7.65
C HIS A 108 0.32 -15.27 6.20
N MET A 109 -0.01 -14.40 5.26
CA MET A 109 0.07 -14.67 3.83
C MET A 109 1.37 -14.12 3.27
N LYS A 110 1.90 -14.85 2.28
CA LYS A 110 3.10 -14.43 1.56
C LYS A 110 2.69 -13.64 0.34
N ASP A 111 3.32 -12.48 0.18
CA ASP A 111 3.26 -11.68 -1.02
C ASP A 111 4.45 -11.98 -1.93
N ASP A 112 4.31 -11.72 -3.23
CA ASP A 112 5.44 -11.88 -4.13
C ASP A 112 6.46 -10.76 -3.88
N PRO A 113 7.74 -11.08 -3.57
CA PRO A 113 8.77 -10.06 -3.37
C PRO A 113 8.94 -9.06 -4.51
N VAL A 114 8.53 -9.39 -5.73
CA VAL A 114 8.57 -8.48 -6.88
C VAL A 114 7.70 -7.23 -6.66
N GLU A 115 6.66 -7.31 -5.82
CA GLU A 115 5.77 -6.21 -5.47
C GLU A 115 6.47 -5.03 -4.76
N TRP A 116 7.65 -5.27 -4.20
CA TRP A 116 8.48 -4.26 -3.56
C TRP A 116 9.38 -3.49 -4.53
N THR A 117 9.46 -3.92 -5.79
CA THR A 117 10.33 -3.27 -6.78
C THR A 117 9.74 -1.96 -7.29
N ALA A 118 10.62 -0.99 -7.60
CA ALA A 118 10.20 0.27 -8.23
C ALA A 118 9.45 0.02 -9.54
N ARG A 119 9.88 -0.97 -10.33
CA ARG A 119 9.25 -1.31 -11.59
C ARG A 119 7.83 -1.83 -11.43
N PHE A 120 7.55 -2.61 -10.38
CA PHE A 120 6.18 -3.05 -10.08
C PHE A 120 5.30 -1.85 -9.72
N GLU A 121 5.77 -0.98 -8.81
CA GLU A 121 5.05 0.21 -8.36
C GLU A 121 4.73 1.19 -9.53
N GLU A 122 5.60 1.28 -10.52
CA GLU A 122 5.37 2.12 -11.72
C GLU A 122 4.21 1.64 -12.59
N VAL A 123 3.95 0.34 -12.64
CA VAL A 123 3.03 -0.24 -13.63
C VAL A 123 1.75 -0.83 -13.05
N ILE A 124 1.70 -1.04 -11.73
CA ILE A 124 0.60 -1.77 -11.09
C ILE A 124 -0.76 -1.09 -11.30
N ASP A 125 -0.84 0.24 -11.20
CA ASP A 125 -2.10 0.98 -11.39
C ASP A 125 -2.68 0.76 -12.79
N ASP A 126 -1.83 0.75 -13.81
CA ASP A 126 -2.24 0.54 -15.20
C ASP A 126 -2.59 -0.93 -15.46
N ALA A 127 -1.82 -1.86 -14.89
CA ALA A 127 -2.08 -3.29 -14.99
C ALA A 127 -3.41 -3.67 -14.31
N GLU A 128 -3.70 -3.15 -13.13
CA GLU A 128 -4.98 -3.36 -12.45
C GLU A 128 -6.17 -2.79 -13.24
N ARG A 129 -6.01 -1.59 -13.79
CA ARG A 129 -7.05 -0.95 -14.62
C ARG A 129 -7.36 -1.79 -15.85
N GLU A 130 -6.32 -2.32 -16.49
CA GLU A 130 -6.44 -3.21 -17.65
C GLU A 130 -7.12 -4.52 -17.26
N ALA A 131 -6.64 -5.20 -16.22
CA ALA A 131 -7.22 -6.46 -15.70
C ALA A 131 -8.72 -6.30 -15.39
N LEU A 132 -9.10 -5.23 -14.68
CA LEU A 132 -10.49 -4.95 -14.35
C LEU A 132 -11.33 -4.57 -15.56
N SER A 133 -10.74 -3.98 -16.60
CA SER A 133 -11.46 -3.64 -17.83
C SER A 133 -11.96 -4.89 -18.56
N HIS A 134 -11.21 -5.99 -18.48
CA HIS A 134 -11.60 -7.29 -19.04
C HIS A 134 -12.65 -8.04 -18.21
N LEU A 135 -12.89 -7.60 -16.99
CA LEU A 135 -13.81 -8.26 -16.04
C LEU A 135 -15.08 -7.45 -15.76
N LYS A 136 -15.37 -6.42 -16.56
CA LYS A 136 -16.52 -5.51 -16.34
C LYS A 136 -17.86 -6.22 -16.24
N ASP A 137 -18.04 -7.27 -17.05
CA ASP A 137 -19.27 -8.04 -17.13
C ASP A 137 -19.22 -9.32 -16.30
N THR A 138 -18.12 -9.54 -15.57
CA THR A 138 -17.95 -10.74 -14.74
C THR A 138 -18.55 -10.48 -13.35
N PRO A 139 -19.51 -11.32 -12.89
CA PRO A 139 -20.05 -11.17 -11.55
C PRO A 139 -18.97 -11.29 -10.48
N ARG A 140 -19.00 -10.41 -9.48
CA ARG A 140 -18.12 -10.50 -8.29
C ARG A 140 -18.65 -11.57 -7.33
N SER A 141 -18.59 -12.84 -7.77
CA SER A 141 -18.99 -14.01 -7.00
C SER A 141 -17.76 -14.81 -6.57
N MET A 142 -17.99 -15.95 -5.93
CA MET A 142 -16.94 -16.89 -5.56
C MET A 142 -16.04 -17.20 -6.77
N GLY A 143 -14.72 -17.13 -6.57
CA GLY A 143 -13.72 -17.33 -7.62
C GLY A 143 -13.39 -16.09 -8.46
N PHE A 144 -14.03 -14.94 -8.25
CA PHE A 144 -13.69 -13.70 -8.95
C PHE A 144 -12.21 -13.30 -8.74
N CYS A 145 -11.67 -13.51 -7.56
CA CYS A 145 -10.27 -13.23 -7.25
C CYS A 145 -9.30 -13.99 -8.19
N HIS A 146 -9.58 -15.25 -8.51
CA HIS A 146 -8.74 -16.04 -9.42
C HIS A 146 -8.79 -15.50 -10.86
N ALA A 147 -9.98 -15.10 -11.34
CA ALA A 147 -10.11 -14.48 -12.65
C ALA A 147 -9.37 -13.14 -12.70
N TYR A 148 -9.48 -12.33 -11.64
CA TYR A 148 -8.78 -11.07 -11.52
C TYR A 148 -7.26 -11.26 -11.50
N TRP A 149 -6.74 -12.17 -10.67
CA TRP A 149 -5.29 -12.44 -10.61
C TRP A 149 -4.73 -12.98 -11.92
N SER A 150 -5.50 -13.81 -12.65
CA SER A 150 -5.08 -14.27 -13.98
C SER A 150 -4.90 -13.09 -14.93
N ARG A 151 -5.88 -12.19 -15.01
CA ARG A 151 -5.78 -10.99 -15.86
C ARG A 151 -4.70 -10.03 -15.43
N LEU A 152 -4.51 -9.87 -14.13
CA LEU A 152 -3.43 -9.03 -13.59
C LEU A 152 -2.06 -9.62 -13.92
N SER A 153 -1.90 -10.95 -13.80
CA SER A 153 -0.66 -11.63 -14.18
C SER A 153 -0.35 -11.46 -15.68
N ASP A 154 -1.35 -11.59 -16.54
CA ASP A 154 -1.20 -11.35 -17.99
C ASP A 154 -0.73 -9.90 -18.24
N ALA A 155 -1.42 -8.91 -17.65
CA ALA A 155 -1.10 -7.49 -17.82
C ALA A 155 0.28 -7.11 -17.28
N LEU A 156 0.73 -7.73 -16.17
CA LEU A 156 2.07 -7.53 -15.61
C LEU A 156 3.13 -8.21 -16.48
N SER A 157 2.86 -9.41 -17.00
CA SER A 157 3.76 -10.13 -17.91
C SER A 157 4.01 -9.34 -19.20
N ASP A 158 2.98 -8.71 -19.77
CA ASP A 158 3.10 -7.83 -20.93
C ASP A 158 4.00 -6.61 -20.66
N ARG A 159 4.17 -6.25 -19.39
CA ARG A 159 5.08 -5.17 -18.91
C ARG A 159 6.43 -5.69 -18.43
N GLY A 160 6.71 -6.98 -18.65
CA GLY A 160 7.98 -7.62 -18.33
C GLY A 160 8.15 -7.96 -16.83
N ILE A 161 7.05 -8.11 -16.09
CA ILE A 161 7.07 -8.49 -14.69
C ILE A 161 6.53 -9.92 -14.55
N ASP A 162 7.35 -10.82 -14.02
CA ASP A 162 6.95 -12.17 -13.63
C ASP A 162 6.40 -12.12 -12.20
N TRP A 163 5.09 -12.04 -12.07
CA TRP A 163 4.38 -11.91 -10.79
C TRP A 163 3.58 -13.18 -10.47
N ARG A 164 3.68 -13.59 -9.23
CA ARG A 164 2.93 -14.73 -8.70
C ARG A 164 1.78 -14.24 -7.82
N SER A 165 0.58 -14.66 -8.20
CA SER A 165 -0.64 -14.30 -7.46
C SER A 165 -0.62 -14.80 -6.01
N PRO A 166 -1.43 -14.18 -5.11
CA PRO A 166 -1.59 -14.65 -3.73
C PRO A 166 -1.92 -16.15 -3.62
N ALA A 167 -2.69 -16.70 -4.55
CA ALA A 167 -2.99 -18.14 -4.56
C ALA A 167 -1.75 -19.00 -4.88
N LEU A 168 -0.87 -18.54 -5.79
CA LEU A 168 0.38 -19.24 -6.09
C LEU A 168 1.39 -19.13 -4.95
N MET A 169 1.43 -17.99 -4.26
CA MET A 169 2.30 -17.78 -3.09
C MET A 169 1.81 -18.57 -1.86
N ASN A 170 0.50 -18.84 -1.75
CA ASN A 170 -0.13 -19.46 -0.59
C ASN A 170 -1.01 -20.66 -0.99
N PRO A 171 -0.43 -21.74 -1.51
CA PRO A 171 -1.20 -22.85 -2.10
C PRO A 171 -2.04 -23.65 -1.09
N ARG A 172 -1.91 -23.38 0.20
CA ARG A 172 -2.70 -24.02 1.27
C ARG A 172 -3.84 -23.14 1.78
N CYS A 173 -3.95 -21.92 1.28
CA CYS A 173 -5.04 -21.00 1.60
C CYS A 173 -6.17 -21.13 0.58
N MET A 174 -7.40 -21.04 1.06
CA MET A 174 -8.57 -20.89 0.20
C MET A 174 -8.87 -19.42 0.01
N PHE A 175 -9.14 -19.04 -1.23
CA PHE A 175 -9.50 -17.67 -1.61
C PHE A 175 -10.87 -17.69 -2.29
N ASP A 176 -11.77 -16.82 -1.84
CA ASP A 176 -13.13 -16.67 -2.35
C ASP A 176 -13.27 -15.48 -3.30
#